data_2b2fc6e2d17c70a376c01fae9aa20df4
#
_entry.id   2b2fc6e2d17c70a376c01fae9aa20df4
#
_cell.length_a   1.000
_cell.length_b   1.000
_cell.length_c   1.000
_cell.angle_alpha   90.00
_cell.angle_beta   90.00
_cell.angle_gamma   90.00
#
_symmetry.space_group_name_H-M   'P 1'
#
loop_
_entity.id
_entity.type
_entity.pdbx_description
1 polymer ?
#
loop_
_entity_poly.entity_id
_entity_poly.type
_entity_poly.pdbx_seq_one_letter_code
_entity_poly.pdbx_strand_id
1 'polypeptide(L)'
;MGKARTVGIGMDYSATSKSALRWAVDNLTEEGDRIILLHVEQPRATKKQLFEDTGSPLIPLEEFNVSKQYGLTNDPEVHDILDTASRTKGAKVVAKVYWGDPRQKLCDAVQDLKLDSLVVGSRGLGLLKRVLLGSVSNYVVTNASCPVTVVKGPVVSSSTSKP
;
A
#
# COMPACT_ATOMS: atom_id res chain seq x y z
N MET A 1 -15.77 10.65 -19.96
CA MET A 1 -15.86 10.43 -18.55
C MET A 1 -15.52 9.01 -18.20
N GLY A 2 -14.42 8.81 -17.56
CA GLY A 2 -13.98 7.49 -17.21
C GLY A 2 -14.73 6.92 -16.03
N LYS A 3 -14.73 5.61 -15.97
CA LYS A 3 -15.24 4.89 -14.85
C LYS A 3 -14.26 5.06 -13.68
N ALA A 4 -14.77 5.23 -12.47
CA ALA A 4 -13.92 5.32 -11.30
C ALA A 4 -13.11 4.04 -11.17
N ARG A 5 -11.83 4.18 -10.87
CA ARG A 5 -10.91 3.06 -10.75
C ARG A 5 -10.63 2.78 -9.28
N THR A 6 -10.25 1.54 -9.03
CA THR A 6 -9.83 1.12 -7.68
C THR A 6 -8.34 0.87 -7.71
N VAL A 7 -7.60 1.69 -6.96
CA VAL A 7 -6.14 1.63 -6.92
C VAL A 7 -5.74 1.13 -5.54
N GLY A 8 -5.00 0.02 -5.51
CA GLY A 8 -4.44 -0.50 -4.27
C GLY A 8 -3.02 0.00 -4.10
N ILE A 9 -2.65 0.31 -2.88
CA ILE A 9 -1.30 0.81 -2.58
C ILE A 9 -0.76 0.00 -1.41
N GLY A 10 0.31 -0.75 -1.66
CA GLY A 10 0.97 -1.52 -0.60
C GLY A 10 1.67 -0.59 0.38
N MET A 11 1.43 -0.78 1.66
CA MET A 11 1.95 0.11 2.69
C MET A 11 2.57 -0.68 3.83
N ASP A 12 3.88 -0.56 4.01
CA ASP A 12 4.57 -1.13 5.16
C ASP A 12 5.21 -0.04 6.02
N TYR A 13 4.85 1.21 5.78
CA TYR A 13 5.32 2.40 6.51
C TYR A 13 6.81 2.65 6.35
N SER A 14 7.46 2.00 5.39
CA SER A 14 8.82 2.35 5.00
C SER A 14 8.81 3.64 4.19
N ALA A 15 9.97 4.30 4.12
CA ALA A 15 10.09 5.51 3.32
C ALA A 15 9.72 5.27 1.87
N THR A 16 10.07 4.09 1.36
CA THR A 16 9.78 3.75 -0.02
C THR A 16 8.30 3.57 -0.26
N SER A 17 7.58 2.91 0.65
CA SER A 17 6.13 2.75 0.47
C SER A 17 5.41 4.08 0.62
N LYS A 18 5.90 4.97 1.48
CA LYS A 18 5.32 6.30 1.59
C LYS A 18 5.55 7.13 0.34
N SER A 19 6.73 6.99 -0.28
CA SER A 19 6.98 7.64 -1.57
C SER A 19 6.05 7.09 -2.64
N ALA A 20 5.80 5.79 -2.62
CA ALA A 20 4.90 5.17 -3.57
C ALA A 20 3.48 5.71 -3.40
N LEU A 21 3.04 5.86 -2.16
CA LEU A 21 1.73 6.44 -1.88
C LEU A 21 1.64 7.86 -2.42
N ARG A 22 2.63 8.68 -2.14
CA ARG A 22 2.64 10.07 -2.59
C ARG A 22 2.62 10.14 -4.12
N TRP A 23 3.44 9.30 -4.75
CA TRP A 23 3.47 9.27 -6.21
C TRP A 23 2.12 8.87 -6.79
N ALA A 24 1.48 7.86 -6.20
CA ALA A 24 0.21 7.36 -6.71
C ALA A 24 -0.88 8.43 -6.60
N VAL A 25 -0.90 9.14 -5.48
CA VAL A 25 -1.89 10.20 -5.30
C VAL A 25 -1.66 11.32 -6.29
N ASP A 26 -0.40 11.71 -6.50
CA ASP A 26 -0.09 12.86 -7.36
C ASP A 26 -0.22 12.54 -8.84
N ASN A 27 0.09 11.32 -9.25
CA ASN A 27 0.27 11.02 -10.67
C ASN A 27 -0.73 10.01 -11.23
N LEU A 28 -1.28 9.15 -10.42
CA LEU A 28 -2.12 8.07 -10.90
C LEU A 28 -3.60 8.24 -10.56
N THR A 29 -3.88 8.79 -9.39
CA THR A 29 -5.25 8.91 -8.91
C THR A 29 -5.96 10.06 -9.61
N GLU A 30 -7.16 9.77 -10.10
CA GLU A 30 -8.00 10.77 -10.74
C GLU A 30 -9.23 11.02 -9.88
N GLU A 31 -9.96 12.04 -10.24
CA GLU A 31 -11.14 12.46 -9.47
C GLU A 31 -12.13 11.31 -9.35
N GLY A 32 -12.58 11.07 -8.13
CA GLY A 32 -13.57 10.03 -7.87
C GLY A 32 -13.03 8.62 -7.75
N ASP A 33 -11.73 8.43 -7.93
CA ASP A 33 -11.14 7.10 -7.79
C ASP A 33 -11.23 6.61 -6.35
N ARG A 34 -11.17 5.30 -6.20
CA ARG A 34 -11.09 4.67 -4.88
C ARG A 34 -9.64 4.29 -4.60
N ILE A 35 -9.15 4.65 -3.45
CA ILE A 35 -7.81 4.28 -2.99
C ILE A 35 -7.96 3.30 -1.84
N ILE A 36 -7.32 2.14 -1.95
CA ILE A 36 -7.31 1.16 -0.88
C ILE A 36 -5.88 0.98 -0.41
N LEU A 37 -5.63 1.38 0.83
CA LEU A 37 -4.33 1.18 1.45
C LEU A 37 -4.26 -0.26 1.92
N LEU A 38 -3.25 -0.99 1.46
CA LEU A 38 -3.10 -2.41 1.74
C LEU A 38 -1.92 -2.62 2.68
N HIS A 39 -2.20 -3.10 3.88
CA HIS A 39 -1.17 -3.38 4.86
C HIS A 39 -1.19 -4.86 5.20
N VAL A 40 -0.03 -5.49 5.19
CA VAL A 40 0.08 -6.91 5.49
C VAL A 40 0.92 -7.05 6.75
N GLU A 41 0.30 -7.64 7.77
CA GLU A 41 0.95 -7.90 9.05
C GLU A 41 1.43 -9.34 9.12
N GLN A 42 2.45 -9.56 9.92
CA GLN A 42 2.89 -10.92 10.17
C GLN A 42 1.93 -11.61 11.12
N PRO A 43 1.60 -12.88 10.88
CA PRO A 43 0.74 -13.59 11.81
C PRO A 43 1.44 -13.74 13.16
N ARG A 44 0.67 -13.65 14.23
CA ARG A 44 1.20 -13.85 15.56
C ARG A 44 0.97 -15.28 15.98
N ALA A 45 2.03 -15.95 16.41
CA ALA A 45 1.96 -17.36 16.74
C ALA A 45 1.01 -17.63 17.92
N THR A 46 0.91 -16.70 18.84
CA THR A 46 0.15 -16.91 20.07
C THR A 46 -1.28 -16.42 20.00
N LYS A 47 -1.69 -15.80 18.91
CA LYS A 47 -3.01 -15.20 18.84
C LYS A 47 -3.68 -15.61 17.54
N LYS A 48 -4.78 -16.29 17.65
CA LYS A 48 -5.55 -16.68 16.48
C LYS A 48 -6.17 -15.44 15.88
N GLN A 49 -5.93 -15.22 14.61
CA GLN A 49 -6.44 -14.05 13.92
C GLN A 49 -7.84 -14.33 13.40
N LEU A 50 -8.77 -13.49 13.78
CA LEU A 50 -10.15 -13.66 13.38
C LEU A 50 -10.32 -13.56 11.86
N PHE A 51 -9.51 -12.71 11.23
CA PHE A 51 -9.62 -12.45 9.80
C PHE A 51 -8.41 -12.96 9.03
N GLU A 52 -7.84 -14.07 9.48
CA GLU A 52 -6.57 -14.54 8.94
C GLU A 52 -6.61 -14.77 7.44
N ASP A 53 -7.69 -15.37 6.94
CA ASP A 53 -7.78 -15.74 5.54
C ASP A 53 -8.31 -14.62 4.66
N THR A 54 -9.25 -13.84 5.15
CA THR A 54 -9.97 -12.88 4.33
C THR A 54 -9.52 -11.44 4.57
N GLY A 55 -8.73 -11.21 5.61
CA GLY A 55 -8.31 -9.86 5.97
C GLY A 55 -9.35 -9.13 6.79
N SER A 56 -9.04 -7.92 7.16
CA SER A 56 -9.94 -7.07 7.93
C SER A 56 -11.12 -6.63 7.06
N PRO A 57 -12.18 -6.09 7.67
CA PRO A 57 -13.15 -5.33 6.89
C PRO A 57 -12.46 -4.12 6.26
N LEU A 58 -13.11 -3.50 5.29
CA LEU A 58 -12.63 -2.23 4.75
C LEU A 58 -12.77 -1.17 5.81
N ILE A 59 -11.70 -0.42 6.06
CA ILE A 59 -11.63 0.55 7.15
C ILE A 59 -11.66 1.93 6.55
N PRO A 60 -12.70 2.75 6.85
CA PRO A 60 -12.74 4.10 6.31
C PRO A 60 -11.61 4.96 6.87
N LEU A 61 -11.22 5.97 6.12
CA LEU A 61 -10.14 6.86 6.52
C LEU A 61 -10.38 7.46 7.91
N GLU A 62 -11.62 7.78 8.20
CA GLU A 62 -11.98 8.39 9.48
C GLU A 62 -11.70 7.49 10.68
N GLU A 63 -11.58 6.18 10.44
CA GLU A 63 -11.38 5.21 11.51
C GLU A 63 -9.94 4.69 11.60
N PHE A 64 -9.02 5.24 10.82
CA PHE A 64 -7.64 4.75 10.85
C PHE A 64 -7.03 4.89 12.23
N ASN A 65 -7.34 5.94 12.95
CA ASN A 65 -6.74 6.19 14.27
C ASN A 65 -7.18 5.18 15.33
N VAL A 66 -8.36 4.59 15.17
CA VAL A 66 -8.91 3.68 16.16
C VAL A 66 -8.83 2.22 15.71
N SER A 67 -8.15 1.97 14.61
CA SER A 67 -8.10 0.62 14.03
C SER A 67 -6.83 -0.13 14.38
N LYS A 68 -6.25 0.17 15.55
CA LYS A 68 -5.03 -0.52 15.98
C LYS A 68 -5.24 -2.02 16.13
N GLN A 69 -6.45 -2.42 16.44
CA GLN A 69 -6.77 -3.84 16.59
C GLN A 69 -6.52 -4.63 15.31
N TYR A 70 -6.53 -3.95 14.16
CA TYR A 70 -6.25 -4.60 12.89
C TYR A 70 -4.81 -4.45 12.45
N GLY A 71 -3.98 -3.75 13.24
CA GLY A 71 -2.58 -3.59 12.90
C GLY A 71 -2.25 -2.34 12.11
N LEU A 72 -3.22 -1.45 11.91
CA LEU A 72 -2.93 -0.20 11.24
C LEU A 72 -2.10 0.70 12.15
N THR A 73 -1.03 1.26 11.57
CA THR A 73 -0.19 2.20 12.27
C THR A 73 -0.76 3.60 12.13
N ASN A 74 -0.82 4.33 13.22
CA ASN A 74 -1.23 5.72 13.18
C ASN A 74 -0.05 6.57 12.73
N ASP A 75 0.08 6.76 11.43
CA ASP A 75 1.18 7.50 10.82
C ASP A 75 0.64 8.81 10.29
N PRO A 76 1.05 9.95 10.89
CA PRO A 76 0.50 11.25 10.48
C PRO A 76 0.81 11.60 9.03
N GLU A 77 1.97 11.22 8.53
CA GLU A 77 2.33 11.53 7.14
C GLU A 77 1.41 10.79 6.18
N VAL A 78 1.20 9.49 6.42
CA VAL A 78 0.33 8.69 5.57
C VAL A 78 -1.09 9.22 5.62
N HIS A 79 -1.57 9.51 6.83
CA HIS A 79 -2.92 10.04 7.00
C HIS A 79 -3.10 11.37 6.27
N ASP A 80 -2.10 12.25 6.35
CA ASP A 80 -2.18 13.55 5.71
C ASP A 80 -2.24 13.43 4.20
N ILE A 81 -1.44 12.55 3.61
CA ILE A 81 -1.47 12.33 2.16
C ILE A 81 -2.85 11.85 1.73
N LEU A 82 -3.42 10.90 2.47
CA LEU A 82 -4.71 10.33 2.11
C LEU A 82 -5.84 11.32 2.32
N ASP A 83 -5.78 12.08 3.40
CA ASP A 83 -6.78 13.10 3.67
C ASP A 83 -6.78 14.16 2.58
N THR A 84 -5.59 14.57 2.15
CA THR A 84 -5.47 15.54 1.07
C THR A 84 -6.06 14.99 -0.22
N ALA A 85 -5.80 13.72 -0.54
CA ALA A 85 -6.37 13.11 -1.73
C ALA A 85 -7.89 13.08 -1.66
N SER A 86 -8.43 12.77 -0.50
CA SER A 86 -9.87 12.73 -0.31
C SER A 86 -10.50 14.11 -0.55
N ARG A 87 -9.86 15.16 0.00
CA ARG A 87 -10.41 16.50 -0.10
C ARG A 87 -10.22 17.12 -1.48
N THR A 88 -9.06 16.91 -2.10
CA THR A 88 -8.75 17.60 -3.35
C THR A 88 -9.19 16.87 -4.59
N LYS A 89 -9.25 15.54 -4.54
CA LYS A 89 -9.63 14.73 -5.70
C LYS A 89 -10.94 13.98 -5.52
N GLY A 90 -11.58 14.15 -4.36
CA GLY A 90 -12.81 13.41 -4.11
C GLY A 90 -12.59 11.91 -4.07
N ALA A 91 -11.37 11.47 -3.78
CA ALA A 91 -11.07 10.06 -3.74
C ALA A 91 -11.71 9.42 -2.51
N LYS A 92 -12.21 8.21 -2.69
CA LYS A 92 -12.72 7.41 -1.58
C LYS A 92 -11.59 6.58 -1.04
N VAL A 93 -11.24 6.80 0.23
CA VAL A 93 -10.06 6.19 0.83
C VAL A 93 -10.49 5.20 1.90
N VAL A 94 -10.04 3.97 1.74
CA VAL A 94 -10.24 2.91 2.75
C VAL A 94 -8.93 2.15 2.90
N ALA A 95 -8.83 1.36 3.95
CA ALA A 95 -7.69 0.47 4.16
C ALA A 95 -8.18 -0.95 4.37
N LYS A 96 -7.31 -1.89 4.09
CA LYS A 96 -7.56 -3.30 4.39
C LYS A 96 -6.27 -3.91 4.89
N VAL A 97 -6.36 -4.68 5.96
CA VAL A 97 -5.22 -5.33 6.58
C VAL A 97 -5.34 -6.82 6.34
N TYR A 98 -4.25 -7.43 5.89
CA TYR A 98 -4.13 -8.87 5.76
C TYR A 98 -3.05 -9.37 6.71
N TRP A 99 -3.09 -10.66 7.01
CA TRP A 99 -2.08 -11.31 7.83
C TRP A 99 -1.46 -12.46 7.04
N GLY A 100 -0.14 -12.48 6.94
CA GLY A 100 0.56 -13.54 6.25
C GLY A 100 1.73 -13.03 5.44
N ASP A 101 2.03 -13.73 4.36
CA ASP A 101 3.12 -13.37 3.45
C ASP A 101 2.66 -12.21 2.56
N PRO A 102 3.34 -11.07 2.61
CA PRO A 102 2.91 -9.92 1.82
C PRO A 102 2.90 -10.19 0.31
N ARG A 103 3.78 -11.04 -0.19
CA ARG A 103 3.79 -11.36 -1.61
C ARG A 103 2.47 -11.98 -2.03
N GLN A 104 2.06 -12.99 -1.29
CA GLN A 104 0.82 -13.70 -1.61
C GLN A 104 -0.40 -12.85 -1.31
N LYS A 105 -0.39 -12.15 -0.17
CA LYS A 105 -1.57 -11.40 0.25
C LYS A 105 -1.85 -10.21 -0.65
N LEU A 106 -0.82 -9.54 -1.17
CA LEU A 106 -1.06 -8.46 -2.11
C LEU A 106 -1.66 -8.97 -3.42
N CYS A 107 -1.20 -10.13 -3.89
CA CYS A 107 -1.81 -10.72 -5.08
C CYS A 107 -3.25 -11.16 -4.82
N ASP A 108 -3.52 -11.69 -3.63
CA ASP A 108 -4.89 -12.04 -3.26
C ASP A 108 -5.78 -10.81 -3.25
N ALA A 109 -5.26 -9.70 -2.73
CA ALA A 109 -6.02 -8.45 -2.64
C ALA A 109 -6.43 -7.95 -4.02
N VAL A 110 -5.59 -8.13 -5.02
CA VAL A 110 -5.90 -7.70 -6.38
C VAL A 110 -7.20 -8.35 -6.83
N GLN A 111 -7.36 -9.64 -6.57
CA GLN A 111 -8.57 -10.35 -6.98
C GLN A 111 -9.74 -10.08 -6.04
N ASP A 112 -9.48 -10.09 -4.73
CA ASP A 112 -10.54 -9.89 -3.73
C ASP A 112 -11.21 -8.53 -3.90
N LEU A 113 -10.42 -7.52 -4.17
CA LEU A 113 -10.90 -6.14 -4.20
C LEU A 113 -11.10 -5.64 -5.62
N LYS A 114 -10.81 -6.48 -6.61
CA LYS A 114 -10.94 -6.14 -8.03
C LYS A 114 -10.20 -4.86 -8.34
N LEU A 115 -8.92 -4.84 -7.98
CA LEU A 115 -8.09 -3.68 -8.21
C LEU A 115 -7.85 -3.48 -9.71
N ASP A 116 -7.95 -2.23 -10.14
CA ASP A 116 -7.60 -1.86 -11.49
C ASP A 116 -6.10 -1.64 -11.62
N SER A 117 -5.44 -1.33 -10.52
CA SER A 117 -4.00 -1.10 -10.51
C SER A 117 -3.48 -1.30 -9.10
N LEU A 118 -2.23 -1.77 -9.00
CA LEU A 118 -1.55 -1.94 -7.72
C LEU A 118 -0.25 -1.15 -7.76
N VAL A 119 -0.01 -0.35 -6.72
CA VAL A 119 1.20 0.45 -6.60
C VAL A 119 2.00 -0.06 -5.41
N VAL A 120 3.27 -0.32 -5.60
CA VAL A 120 4.16 -0.76 -4.53
C VAL A 120 5.48 -0.02 -4.63
N GLY A 121 6.16 0.11 -3.50
CA GLY A 121 7.51 0.63 -3.49
C GLY A 121 8.50 -0.42 -3.97
N SER A 122 9.62 0.04 -4.47
CA SER A 122 10.63 -0.88 -4.99
C SER A 122 11.27 -1.73 -3.90
N ARG A 123 11.26 -1.24 -2.65
CA ARG A 123 11.79 -1.98 -1.50
C ARG A 123 10.93 -1.67 -0.29
N GLY A 124 10.84 -2.64 0.62
CA GLY A 124 10.17 -2.42 1.89
C GLY A 124 11.21 -2.19 2.99
N LEU A 125 10.92 -2.72 4.16
CA LEU A 125 11.78 -2.55 5.33
C LEU A 125 12.97 -3.49 5.34
N GLY A 126 13.19 -4.27 4.29
CA GLY A 126 14.27 -5.23 4.24
C GLY A 126 15.64 -4.60 4.30
N LEU A 127 16.64 -5.44 4.58
CA LEU A 127 18.00 -4.99 4.82
C LEU A 127 18.85 -4.94 3.55
N LEU A 128 18.40 -5.56 2.47
CA LEU A 128 19.20 -5.67 1.26
C LEU A 128 19.11 -4.38 0.47
N LYS A 129 20.18 -3.63 0.47
CA LYS A 129 20.19 -2.31 -0.15
C LYS A 129 20.60 -2.36 -1.63
N ARG A 130 21.07 -3.49 -2.11
CA ARG A 130 21.56 -3.59 -3.47
C ARG A 130 20.56 -4.13 -4.47
N VAL A 131 19.45 -4.63 -3.98
CA VAL A 131 18.45 -5.24 -4.85
C VAL A 131 17.69 -4.12 -5.53
N LEU A 132 17.58 -4.20 -6.85
CA LEU A 132 16.85 -3.20 -7.62
C LEU A 132 15.37 -3.21 -7.29
N LEU A 133 14.82 -4.40 -7.14
CA LEU A 133 13.44 -4.58 -6.69
C LEU A 133 13.48 -5.46 -5.46
N GLY A 134 12.68 -5.11 -4.45
CA GLY A 134 12.53 -5.96 -3.29
C GLY A 134 11.80 -7.25 -3.65
N SER A 135 11.88 -8.22 -2.78
CA SER A 135 11.26 -9.51 -3.05
C SER A 135 9.74 -9.39 -3.24
N VAL A 136 9.11 -8.51 -2.48
CA VAL A 136 7.66 -8.33 -2.59
C VAL A 136 7.30 -7.68 -3.92
N SER A 137 7.96 -6.58 -4.27
CA SER A 137 7.62 -5.89 -5.52
C SER A 137 7.90 -6.77 -6.73
N ASN A 138 9.01 -7.52 -6.70
CA ASN A 138 9.32 -8.40 -7.80
C ASN A 138 8.27 -9.51 -7.95
N TYR A 139 7.82 -10.06 -6.83
CA TYR A 139 6.82 -11.11 -6.86
C TYR A 139 5.49 -10.59 -7.42
N VAL A 140 5.02 -9.43 -6.95
CA VAL A 140 3.72 -8.94 -7.40
C VAL A 140 3.76 -8.47 -8.85
N VAL A 141 4.89 -7.94 -9.32
CA VAL A 141 5.02 -7.60 -10.74
C VAL A 141 4.82 -8.84 -11.61
N THR A 142 5.36 -9.96 -11.17
CA THR A 142 5.29 -11.19 -11.93
C THR A 142 3.93 -11.87 -11.82
N ASN A 143 3.28 -11.79 -10.65
CA ASN A 143 2.15 -12.67 -10.35
C ASN A 143 0.80 -11.99 -10.18
N ALA A 144 0.75 -10.67 -10.01
CA ALA A 144 -0.54 -10.00 -9.86
C ALA A 144 -1.28 -9.99 -11.18
N SER A 145 -2.62 -10.02 -11.10
CA SER A 145 -3.45 -10.09 -12.30
C SER A 145 -3.91 -8.72 -12.78
N CYS A 146 -3.39 -7.65 -12.22
CA CYS A 146 -3.66 -6.28 -12.70
C CYS A 146 -2.33 -5.60 -12.98
N PRO A 147 -2.34 -4.44 -13.66
CA PRO A 147 -1.13 -3.66 -13.83
C PRO A 147 -0.52 -3.27 -12.49
N VAL A 148 0.80 -3.35 -12.40
CA VAL A 148 1.54 -3.02 -11.18
C VAL A 148 2.52 -1.91 -11.50
N THR A 149 2.49 -0.86 -10.69
CA THR A 149 3.45 0.22 -10.78
C THR A 149 4.41 0.10 -9.62
N VAL A 150 5.69 0.07 -9.92
CA VAL A 150 6.73 0.02 -8.90
C VAL A 150 7.36 1.40 -8.81
N VAL A 151 7.30 2.01 -7.65
CA VAL A 151 7.83 3.35 -7.42
C VAL A 151 9.14 3.21 -6.69
N LYS A 152 10.20 3.75 -7.28
CA LYS A 152 11.49 3.76 -6.62
C LYS A 152 11.46 4.75 -5.48
N GLY A 153 12.05 4.36 -4.37
CA GLY A 153 12.10 5.23 -3.22
C GLY A 153 12.99 6.44 -3.47
N PRO A 154 13.01 7.36 -2.54
CA PRO A 154 13.89 8.51 -2.67
C PRO A 154 15.33 8.04 -2.78
N VAL A 155 16.08 8.67 -3.68
CA VAL A 155 17.50 8.40 -3.79
C VAL A 155 18.12 8.84 -2.49
N VAL A 156 18.80 7.91 -1.82
CA VAL A 156 19.52 8.25 -0.62
C VAL A 156 20.68 9.11 -1.08
N SER A 157 20.62 10.30 -0.69
CA SER A 157 21.60 11.21 -1.22
C SER A 157 22.98 10.86 -0.76
N SER A 158 22.98 10.47 -1.08
CA SER A 158 23.79 10.39 -1.19
C SER A 158 24.44 9.99 -1.87
N SER A 159 23.89 9.82 -1.90
CA SER A 159 24.17 9.65 -2.57
C SER A 159 24.76 10.51 -3.15
N THR A 160 24.65 10.76 -2.87
CA THR A 160 24.92 11.39 -3.29
C THR A 160 25.82 11.98 -3.24
N SER A 161 26.18 11.93 -3.03
CA SER A 161 26.88 12.39 -3.02
C SER A 161 27.75 12.72 -3.51
N LYS A 162 27.83 13.01 -3.71
CA LYS A 162 28.49 13.38 -4.11
C LYS A 162 29.19 13.76 -4.42
N PRO A 163 29.54 13.97 -4.61
CA PRO A 163 30.20 14.42 -5.21
C PRO A 163 31.11 14.36 -5.60
#